data_31c323c017065ce542343859c4d4176d
#
_entry.id   31c323c017065ce542343859c4d4176d
#
_cell.length_a   1.000
_cell.length_b   1.000
_cell.length_c   1.000
_cell.angle_alpha   90.00
_cell.angle_beta   90.00
_cell.angle_gamma   90.00
#
_symmetry.space_group_name_H-M   'P 1'
#
loop_
_entity.id
_entity.type
_entity.pdbx_description
1 polymer ?
#
loop_
_entity_poly.entity_id
_entity_poly.type
_entity_poly.pdbx_seq_one_letter_code
_entity_poly.pdbx_strand_id
1 'polypeptide(L)'
;MTDAHELTMKPPKMLIADDDPSVVRLLADRCARMGFEVETATNGVQALIKANRCHPDVMVIDVNMPEADGLTVCARLLDPSRRSLNVIVVTGSREADTVERCEGFGACYVRKGPGFWNGLRDALTGIFPSMAERIKELQEEPTGAEMRERPRVLVIDDDPAIMKFLSSRLDKCGVKLLFASDIAQGYRMAYRETPSVIISDYFLPNGGVPYLLSRLRTTPVTQNIPVFVLTGRNLDEITQQSLMREVCGKPGVVRIFEKAFDTDELFAALQKLCGFEYNRINA
;
A
#
# COMPACT_ATOMS: atom_id res chain seq x y z
N MET A 1 30.99 -46.86 0.36
CA MET A 1 31.75 -45.61 0.42
C MET A 1 31.16 -44.70 -0.64
N THR A 2 30.17 -43.98 -0.30
CA THR A 2 29.52 -42.97 -1.14
C THR A 2 29.82 -41.64 -0.48
N ASP A 3 30.80 -40.91 -1.06
CA ASP A 3 31.17 -39.57 -0.65
C ASP A 3 29.97 -38.64 -0.89
N ALA A 4 29.30 -38.28 0.19
CA ALA A 4 28.37 -37.18 0.21
C ALA A 4 29.17 -35.85 0.20
N HIS A 5 29.50 -35.37 -0.97
CA HIS A 5 29.85 -33.95 -1.17
C HIS A 5 28.55 -33.16 -1.09
N GLU A 6 28.02 -33.01 0.10
CA GLU A 6 27.06 -31.97 0.42
C GLU A 6 27.84 -30.64 0.36
N LEU A 7 27.92 -30.08 -0.85
CA LEU A 7 28.34 -28.68 -1.05
C LEU A 7 27.35 -27.83 -0.24
N THR A 8 27.77 -27.39 0.94
CA THR A 8 27.05 -26.40 1.73
C THR A 8 27.03 -25.07 0.95
N MET A 9 26.09 -24.99 0.00
CA MET A 9 25.85 -23.76 -0.73
C MET A 9 25.42 -22.70 0.28
N LYS A 10 26.13 -21.58 0.31
CA LYS A 10 25.75 -20.45 1.15
C LYS A 10 24.28 -20.07 0.83
N PRO A 11 23.44 -19.89 1.85
CA PRO A 11 22.05 -19.51 1.62
C PRO A 11 21.98 -18.20 0.81
N PRO A 12 21.12 -18.13 -0.22
CA PRO A 12 20.98 -16.91 -1.00
C PRO A 12 20.39 -15.81 -0.12
N LYS A 13 20.88 -14.59 -0.34
CA LYS A 13 20.46 -13.40 0.39
C LYS A 13 19.24 -12.78 -0.25
N MET A 14 18.23 -12.52 0.58
CA MET A 14 17.00 -11.86 0.17
C MET A 14 16.82 -10.55 0.94
N LEU A 15 16.46 -9.48 0.22
CA LEU A 15 16.01 -8.23 0.83
C LEU A 15 14.50 -8.09 0.61
N ILE A 16 13.72 -7.96 1.68
CA ILE A 16 12.28 -7.71 1.63
C ILE A 16 12.02 -6.27 2.05
N ALA A 17 11.33 -5.51 1.19
CA ALA A 17 11.00 -4.12 1.42
C ALA A 17 9.49 -3.88 1.26
N ASP A 18 8.83 -3.53 2.35
CA ASP A 18 7.41 -3.20 2.41
C ASP A 18 7.17 -2.25 3.59
N ASP A 19 6.25 -1.31 3.47
CA ASP A 19 5.96 -0.35 4.52
C ASP A 19 4.98 -0.88 5.58
N ASP A 20 4.40 -2.07 5.36
CA ASP A 20 3.60 -2.79 6.38
C ASP A 20 4.48 -3.78 7.16
N PRO A 21 4.75 -3.52 8.47
CA PRO A 21 5.58 -4.40 9.29
C PRO A 21 5.03 -5.82 9.42
N SER A 22 3.70 -6.01 9.26
CA SER A 22 3.07 -7.32 9.33
C SER A 22 3.38 -8.14 8.09
N VAL A 23 3.34 -7.51 6.91
CA VAL A 23 3.74 -8.12 5.63
C VAL A 23 5.23 -8.47 5.66
N VAL A 24 6.08 -7.52 6.08
CA VAL A 24 7.53 -7.74 6.21
C VAL A 24 7.82 -8.95 7.08
N ARG A 25 7.21 -9.03 8.27
CA ARG A 25 7.42 -10.14 9.21
C ARG A 25 6.98 -11.47 8.62
N LEU A 26 5.77 -11.50 8.02
CA LEU A 26 5.21 -12.71 7.41
C LEU A 26 6.11 -13.24 6.29
N LEU A 27 6.52 -12.37 5.38
CA LEU A 27 7.39 -12.74 4.26
C LEU A 27 8.77 -13.18 4.74
N ALA A 28 9.35 -12.45 5.72
CA ALA A 28 10.67 -12.78 6.27
C ALA A 28 10.68 -14.16 6.92
N ASP A 29 9.68 -14.48 7.77
CA ASP A 29 9.56 -15.79 8.40
C ASP A 29 9.46 -16.91 7.36
N ARG A 30 8.59 -16.76 6.39
CA ARG A 30 8.38 -17.78 5.36
C ARG A 30 9.59 -17.97 4.45
N CYS A 31 10.22 -16.88 4.00
CA CYS A 31 11.39 -16.95 3.15
C CYS A 31 12.62 -17.51 3.91
N ALA A 32 12.78 -17.18 5.20
CA ALA A 32 13.80 -17.79 6.04
C ALA A 32 13.60 -19.32 6.17
N ARG A 33 12.37 -19.79 6.34
CA ARG A 33 12.02 -21.22 6.35
C ARG A 33 12.31 -21.92 5.02
N MET A 34 12.22 -21.21 3.90
CA MET A 34 12.67 -21.70 2.59
C MET A 34 14.18 -21.79 2.47
N GLY A 35 14.94 -21.19 3.40
CA GLY A 35 16.41 -21.23 3.46
C GLY A 35 17.08 -19.99 2.88
N PHE A 36 16.39 -18.87 2.78
CA PHE A 36 16.99 -17.59 2.46
C PHE A 36 17.59 -16.92 3.71
N GLU A 37 18.72 -16.23 3.56
CA GLU A 37 19.21 -15.24 4.53
C GLU A 37 18.47 -13.92 4.28
N VAL A 38 17.54 -13.55 5.18
CA VAL A 38 16.60 -12.45 4.93
C VAL A 38 17.01 -11.19 5.67
N GLU A 39 17.10 -10.09 4.93
CA GLU A 39 17.16 -8.71 5.41
C GLU A 39 15.84 -8.01 5.08
N THR A 40 15.45 -7.02 5.90
CA THR A 40 14.17 -6.32 5.72
C THR A 40 14.35 -4.81 5.69
N ALA A 41 13.45 -4.11 4.99
CA ALA A 41 13.38 -2.65 4.96
C ALA A 41 11.91 -2.20 5.04
N THR A 42 11.65 -1.03 5.63
CA THR A 42 10.29 -0.50 5.84
C THR A 42 10.00 0.74 4.97
N ASN A 43 10.94 1.15 4.15
CA ASN A 43 10.77 2.22 3.15
C ASN A 43 11.82 2.10 2.04
N GLY A 44 11.62 2.85 0.95
CA GLY A 44 12.50 2.77 -0.22
C GLY A 44 13.92 3.25 0.02
N VAL A 45 14.14 4.23 0.91
CA VAL A 45 15.50 4.70 1.25
C VAL A 45 16.27 3.63 2.00
N GLN A 46 15.65 2.98 2.99
CA GLN A 46 16.27 1.84 3.67
C GLN A 46 16.56 0.68 2.72
N ALA A 47 15.64 0.40 1.78
CA ALA A 47 15.84 -0.63 0.77
C ALA A 47 17.08 -0.36 -0.08
N LEU A 48 17.28 0.88 -0.55
CA LEU A 48 18.47 1.29 -1.30
C LEU A 48 19.77 1.13 -0.49
N ILE A 49 19.77 1.61 0.77
CA ILE A 49 20.96 1.52 1.63
C ILE A 49 21.31 0.06 1.90
N LYS A 50 20.32 -0.77 2.24
CA LYS A 50 20.53 -2.18 2.55
C LYS A 50 20.94 -2.99 1.33
N ALA A 51 20.32 -2.76 0.17
CA ALA A 51 20.69 -3.42 -1.08
C ALA A 51 22.19 -3.18 -1.44
N ASN A 52 22.66 -1.94 -1.28
CA ASN A 52 24.07 -1.61 -1.52
C ASN A 52 25.02 -2.20 -0.46
N ARG A 53 24.56 -2.45 0.77
CA ARG A 53 25.38 -2.99 1.85
C ARG A 53 25.44 -4.51 1.85
N CYS A 54 24.30 -5.20 1.72
CA CYS A 54 24.23 -6.65 1.86
C CYS A 54 24.35 -7.39 0.52
N HIS A 55 24.23 -6.69 -0.62
CA HIS A 55 24.28 -7.27 -1.97
C HIS A 55 23.36 -8.49 -2.09
N PRO A 56 22.03 -8.33 -2.01
CA PRO A 56 21.10 -9.46 -2.06
C PRO A 56 21.12 -10.12 -3.45
N ASP A 57 20.84 -11.42 -3.49
CA ASP A 57 20.65 -12.19 -4.72
C ASP A 57 19.26 -11.98 -5.30
N VAL A 58 18.28 -11.68 -4.42
CA VAL A 58 16.91 -11.33 -4.79
C VAL A 58 16.35 -10.25 -3.87
N MET A 59 15.56 -9.35 -4.44
CA MET A 59 14.81 -8.35 -3.68
C MET A 59 13.31 -8.52 -3.95
N VAL A 60 12.52 -8.60 -2.88
CA VAL A 60 11.05 -8.53 -2.92
C VAL A 60 10.66 -7.14 -2.44
N ILE A 61 10.00 -6.36 -3.29
CA ILE A 61 9.77 -4.94 -3.01
C ILE A 61 8.33 -4.51 -3.32
N ASP A 62 7.69 -3.85 -2.36
CA ASP A 62 6.42 -3.17 -2.60
C ASP A 62 6.62 -1.89 -3.42
N VAL A 63 5.64 -1.60 -4.29
CA VAL A 63 5.64 -0.34 -5.05
C VAL A 63 5.36 0.84 -4.15
N ASN A 64 4.38 0.71 -3.26
CA ASN A 64 3.83 1.82 -2.50
C ASN A 64 4.51 1.98 -1.14
N MET A 65 5.72 2.50 -1.12
CA MET A 65 6.46 2.79 0.11
C MET A 65 6.72 4.29 0.29
N PRO A 66 6.79 4.78 1.55
CA PRO A 66 7.17 6.16 1.84
C PRO A 66 8.64 6.43 1.47
N GLU A 67 8.98 7.71 1.32
CA GLU A 67 10.31 8.28 1.02
C GLU A 67 10.80 7.99 -0.40
N ALA A 68 10.72 6.76 -0.88
CA ALA A 68 10.96 6.39 -2.26
C ALA A 68 10.07 5.19 -2.61
N ASP A 69 9.31 5.27 -3.71
CA ASP A 69 8.51 4.17 -4.20
C ASP A 69 9.38 3.04 -4.77
N GLY A 70 8.84 1.80 -4.79
CA GLY A 70 9.58 0.62 -5.20
C GLY A 70 10.10 0.67 -6.63
N LEU A 71 9.37 1.30 -7.57
CA LEU A 71 9.83 1.43 -8.95
C LEU A 71 11.01 2.40 -9.07
N THR A 72 11.05 3.46 -8.26
CA THR A 72 12.20 4.36 -8.14
C THR A 72 13.42 3.62 -7.58
N VAL A 73 13.21 2.73 -6.60
CA VAL A 73 14.28 1.86 -6.07
C VAL A 73 14.82 0.93 -7.16
N CYS A 74 13.92 0.27 -7.92
CA CYS A 74 14.30 -0.59 -9.04
C CYS A 74 15.12 0.17 -10.10
N ALA A 75 14.66 1.35 -10.51
CA ALA A 75 15.37 2.17 -11.50
C ALA A 75 16.81 2.56 -11.08
N ARG A 76 17.07 2.64 -9.77
CA ARG A 76 18.41 2.97 -9.25
C ARG A 76 19.31 1.74 -9.04
N LEU A 77 18.73 0.57 -8.80
CA LEU A 77 19.48 -0.66 -8.51
C LEU A 77 19.71 -1.53 -9.74
N LEU A 78 18.77 -1.51 -10.70
CA LEU A 78 18.80 -2.31 -11.93
C LEU A 78 19.57 -1.55 -13.03
N ASP A 79 20.84 -1.28 -12.80
CA ASP A 79 21.75 -0.75 -13.81
C ASP A 79 22.31 -1.93 -14.63
N PRO A 80 22.16 -1.94 -15.96
CA PRO A 80 22.66 -3.02 -16.83
C PRO A 80 24.17 -3.29 -16.71
N SER A 81 24.94 -2.33 -16.19
CA SER A 81 26.37 -2.45 -15.95
C SER A 81 26.75 -3.09 -14.61
N ARG A 82 25.76 -3.32 -13.73
CA ARG A 82 25.96 -3.89 -12.40
C ARG A 82 25.59 -5.36 -12.34
N ARG A 83 26.01 -6.03 -11.25
CA ARG A 83 25.68 -7.42 -10.94
C ARG A 83 24.16 -7.64 -11.02
N SER A 84 23.72 -8.72 -11.66
CA SER A 84 22.31 -9.04 -11.86
C SER A 84 21.61 -9.29 -10.51
N LEU A 85 20.92 -8.27 -10.00
CA LEU A 85 19.98 -8.39 -8.90
C LEU A 85 18.64 -8.85 -9.45
N ASN A 86 18.12 -9.97 -8.98
CA ASN A 86 16.74 -10.36 -9.29
C ASN A 86 15.77 -9.53 -8.46
N VAL A 87 14.76 -8.98 -9.09
CA VAL A 87 13.76 -8.18 -8.39
C VAL A 87 12.36 -8.75 -8.65
N ILE A 88 11.62 -8.94 -7.56
CA ILE A 88 10.21 -9.30 -7.56
C ILE A 88 9.44 -8.09 -7.00
N VAL A 89 8.74 -7.39 -7.87
CA VAL A 89 7.89 -6.26 -7.50
C VAL A 89 6.54 -6.79 -7.05
N VAL A 90 6.12 -6.38 -5.87
CA VAL A 90 4.86 -6.78 -5.25
C VAL A 90 3.98 -5.56 -5.08
N THR A 91 2.73 -5.60 -5.54
CA THR A 91 1.80 -4.48 -5.34
C THR A 91 0.34 -4.91 -5.42
N GLY A 92 -0.53 -4.20 -4.69
CA GLY A 92 -1.99 -4.33 -4.79
C GLY A 92 -2.58 -3.55 -5.97
N SER A 93 -1.82 -2.62 -6.58
CA SER A 93 -2.28 -1.81 -7.71
C SER A 93 -2.57 -2.65 -8.94
N ARG A 94 -3.59 -2.26 -9.71
CA ARG A 94 -3.96 -2.88 -11.00
C ARG A 94 -3.50 -2.04 -12.19
N GLU A 95 -2.63 -1.10 -11.99
CA GLU A 95 -2.20 -0.18 -13.04
C GLU A 95 -1.36 -0.92 -14.09
N ALA A 96 -1.83 -0.90 -15.34
CA ALA A 96 -1.10 -1.48 -16.47
C ALA A 96 0.30 -0.87 -16.62
N ASP A 97 0.45 0.42 -16.33
CA ASP A 97 1.72 1.16 -16.32
C ASP A 97 2.75 0.55 -15.35
N THR A 98 2.33 0.05 -14.19
CA THR A 98 3.22 -0.61 -13.23
C THR A 98 3.81 -1.91 -13.79
N VAL A 99 3.00 -2.71 -14.47
CA VAL A 99 3.43 -3.98 -15.07
C VAL A 99 4.44 -3.70 -16.20
N GLU A 100 4.11 -2.78 -17.11
CA GLU A 100 4.97 -2.40 -18.23
C GLU A 100 6.33 -1.86 -17.74
N ARG A 101 6.34 -1.05 -16.68
CA ARG A 101 7.58 -0.56 -16.07
C ARG A 101 8.41 -1.68 -15.44
N CYS A 102 7.77 -2.66 -14.77
CA CYS A 102 8.47 -3.82 -14.22
C CYS A 102 9.15 -4.64 -15.34
N GLU A 103 8.42 -4.88 -16.43
CA GLU A 103 8.97 -5.57 -17.61
C GLU A 103 10.16 -4.80 -18.21
N GLY A 104 10.06 -3.48 -18.31
CA GLY A 104 11.15 -2.61 -18.77
C GLY A 104 12.40 -2.68 -17.91
N PHE A 105 12.29 -3.01 -16.64
CA PHE A 105 13.42 -3.25 -15.72
C PHE A 105 13.90 -4.71 -15.70
N GLY A 106 13.18 -5.63 -16.34
CA GLY A 106 13.42 -7.07 -16.23
C GLY A 106 13.05 -7.63 -14.84
N ALA A 107 12.17 -6.96 -14.11
CA ALA A 107 11.68 -7.39 -12.81
C ALA A 107 10.46 -8.29 -12.94
N CYS A 108 10.36 -9.33 -12.09
CA CYS A 108 9.13 -10.11 -11.97
C CYS A 108 8.05 -9.29 -11.27
N TYR A 109 6.81 -9.43 -11.71
CA TYR A 109 5.65 -8.80 -11.07
C TYR A 109 4.79 -9.86 -10.37
N VAL A 110 4.45 -9.61 -9.10
CA VAL A 110 3.52 -10.45 -8.33
C VAL A 110 2.48 -9.57 -7.66
N ARG A 111 1.21 -9.89 -7.87
CA ARG A 111 0.10 -9.12 -7.32
C ARG A 111 -0.21 -9.52 -5.88
N LYS A 112 -0.35 -8.55 -4.96
CA LYS A 112 -0.91 -8.75 -3.62
C LYS A 112 -2.40 -9.14 -3.73
N GLY A 113 -2.83 -10.17 -2.99
CA GLY A 113 -4.20 -10.66 -2.98
C GLY A 113 -4.29 -12.19 -3.05
N PRO A 114 -5.47 -12.74 -3.39
CA PRO A 114 -5.63 -14.19 -3.56
C PRO A 114 -4.60 -14.76 -4.55
N GLY A 115 -3.91 -15.83 -4.17
CA GLY A 115 -2.85 -16.44 -4.98
C GLY A 115 -1.49 -15.74 -4.93
N PHE A 116 -1.33 -14.68 -4.13
CA PHE A 116 -0.06 -13.97 -3.96
C PHE A 116 1.10 -14.90 -3.64
N TRP A 117 0.88 -15.79 -2.67
CA TRP A 117 1.92 -16.70 -2.21
C TRP A 117 2.36 -17.68 -3.29
N ASN A 118 1.43 -18.19 -4.08
CA ASN A 118 1.73 -19.04 -5.23
C ASN A 118 2.55 -18.28 -6.27
N GLY A 119 2.14 -17.06 -6.62
CA GLY A 119 2.89 -16.21 -7.56
C GLY A 119 4.30 -15.89 -7.08
N LEU A 120 4.49 -15.62 -5.78
CA LEU A 120 5.80 -15.37 -5.20
C LEU A 120 6.69 -16.63 -5.24
N ARG A 121 6.13 -17.81 -4.90
CA ARG A 121 6.84 -19.09 -4.98
C ARG A 121 7.25 -19.42 -6.40
N ASP A 122 6.36 -19.21 -7.36
CA ASP A 122 6.65 -19.47 -8.78
C ASP A 122 7.79 -18.58 -9.27
N ALA A 123 7.77 -17.29 -8.93
CA ALA A 123 8.84 -16.35 -9.24
C ALA A 123 10.18 -16.79 -8.58
N LEU A 124 10.16 -17.14 -7.29
CA LEU A 124 11.35 -17.62 -6.58
C LEU A 124 11.86 -18.94 -7.13
N THR A 125 10.98 -19.87 -7.51
CA THR A 125 11.38 -21.14 -8.14
C THR A 125 12.04 -20.92 -9.50
N GLY A 126 11.56 -19.94 -10.28
CA GLY A 126 12.18 -19.54 -11.54
C GLY A 126 13.57 -18.97 -11.36
N ILE A 127 13.78 -18.13 -10.31
CA ILE A 127 15.07 -17.51 -10.00
C ILE A 127 16.04 -18.52 -9.37
N PHE A 128 15.57 -19.42 -8.51
CA PHE A 128 16.36 -20.41 -7.77
C PHE A 128 15.89 -21.85 -8.03
N PRO A 129 16.11 -22.41 -9.23
CA PRO A 129 15.68 -23.77 -9.55
C PRO A 129 16.26 -24.85 -8.61
N SER A 130 17.46 -24.64 -8.08
CA SER A 130 18.12 -25.56 -7.12
C SER A 130 17.42 -25.63 -5.76
N MET A 131 16.55 -24.65 -5.46
CA MET A 131 15.75 -24.61 -4.22
C MET A 131 14.28 -24.98 -4.45
N ALA A 132 13.90 -25.39 -5.66
CA ALA A 132 12.51 -25.58 -6.05
C ALA A 132 11.73 -26.51 -5.11
N GLU A 133 12.32 -27.64 -4.70
CA GLU A 133 11.68 -28.60 -3.77
C GLU A 133 11.39 -27.91 -2.41
N ARG A 134 12.37 -27.24 -1.85
CA ARG A 134 12.26 -26.57 -0.56
C ARG A 134 11.27 -25.40 -0.59
N ILE A 135 11.21 -24.67 -1.71
CA ILE A 135 10.22 -23.60 -1.92
C ILE A 135 8.81 -24.18 -2.01
N LYS A 136 8.63 -25.34 -2.63
CA LYS A 136 7.33 -26.01 -2.81
C LYS A 136 6.82 -26.70 -1.55
N GLU A 137 7.67 -27.13 -0.64
CA GLU A 137 7.27 -27.79 0.62
C GLU A 137 6.41 -26.88 1.51
N LEU A 138 6.56 -25.56 1.43
CA LEU A 138 5.75 -24.59 2.17
C LEU A 138 4.43 -24.32 1.44
N GLN A 139 3.48 -25.26 1.56
CA GLN A 139 2.19 -25.23 0.82
C GLN A 139 1.11 -24.34 1.46
N GLU A 140 1.26 -23.96 2.74
CA GLU A 140 0.25 -23.16 3.42
C GLU A 140 0.20 -21.73 2.87
N GLU A 141 -0.87 -21.38 2.17
CA GLU A 141 -1.15 -19.99 1.86
C GLU A 141 -1.43 -19.22 3.15
N PRO A 142 -0.86 -18.01 3.31
CA PRO A 142 -1.33 -17.10 4.33
C PRO A 142 -2.83 -16.90 4.13
N THR A 143 -3.60 -16.92 5.21
CA THR A 143 -5.03 -16.58 5.11
C THR A 143 -5.15 -15.27 4.36
N GLY A 144 -6.05 -15.19 3.39
CA GLY A 144 -6.18 -14.03 2.49
C GLY A 144 -6.38 -12.68 3.20
N ALA A 145 -6.60 -12.71 4.54
CA ALA A 145 -6.60 -11.55 5.43
C ALA A 145 -5.19 -10.99 5.71
N GLU A 146 -4.15 -11.86 5.78
CA GLU A 146 -2.78 -11.46 6.14
C GLU A 146 -2.03 -10.74 5.00
N MET A 147 -2.46 -10.96 3.75
CA MET A 147 -1.84 -10.38 2.55
C MET A 147 -2.69 -9.30 1.87
N ARG A 148 -3.83 -8.93 2.46
CA ARG A 148 -4.58 -7.78 1.97
C ARG A 148 -3.79 -6.52 2.32
N GLU A 149 -3.48 -5.75 1.31
CA GLU A 149 -2.99 -4.39 1.52
C GLU A 149 -3.97 -3.67 2.45
N ARG A 150 -3.47 -3.13 3.56
CA ARG A 150 -4.32 -2.40 4.49
C ARG A 150 -4.96 -1.23 3.75
N PRO A 151 -6.29 -1.10 3.75
CA PRO A 151 -6.91 0.02 3.09
C PRO A 151 -6.36 1.32 3.67
N ARG A 152 -5.95 2.23 2.79
CA ARG A 152 -5.43 3.54 3.17
C ARG A 152 -6.58 4.53 3.21
N VAL A 153 -6.76 5.19 4.34
CA VAL A 153 -7.73 6.27 4.51
C VAL A 153 -6.96 7.56 4.70
N LEU A 154 -7.08 8.49 3.76
CA LEU A 154 -6.48 9.81 3.88
C LEU A 154 -7.47 10.77 4.54
N VAL A 155 -7.07 11.35 5.65
CA VAL A 155 -7.83 12.36 6.39
C VAL A 155 -7.18 13.71 6.16
N ILE A 156 -7.95 14.69 5.71
CA ILE A 156 -7.53 16.08 5.49
C ILE A 156 -8.31 16.95 6.45
N ASP A 157 -7.69 17.33 7.54
CA ASP A 157 -8.29 18.11 8.61
C ASP A 157 -7.18 18.86 9.39
N ASP A 158 -7.38 20.12 9.72
CA ASP A 158 -6.41 20.91 10.50
C ASP A 158 -6.59 20.73 12.01
N ASP A 159 -7.65 20.04 12.45
CA ASP A 159 -7.90 19.73 13.85
C ASP A 159 -7.21 18.40 14.27
N PRO A 160 -6.16 18.45 15.13
CA PRO A 160 -5.48 17.26 15.60
C PRO A 160 -6.39 16.34 16.45
N ALA A 161 -7.52 16.84 16.97
CA ALA A 161 -8.46 16.02 17.72
C ALA A 161 -9.17 15.00 16.82
N ILE A 162 -9.52 15.38 15.59
CA ILE A 162 -10.11 14.48 14.59
C ILE A 162 -9.12 13.36 14.24
N MET A 163 -7.85 13.71 14.04
CA MET A 163 -6.79 12.74 13.79
C MET A 163 -6.68 11.71 14.92
N LYS A 164 -6.57 12.18 16.16
CA LYS A 164 -6.47 11.31 17.34
C LYS A 164 -7.70 10.41 17.51
N PHE A 165 -8.87 10.96 17.26
CA PHE A 165 -10.14 10.25 17.35
C PHE A 165 -10.22 9.11 16.34
N LEU A 166 -9.96 9.37 15.04
CA LEU A 166 -10.00 8.37 13.99
C LEU A 166 -8.92 7.30 14.16
N SER A 167 -7.69 7.69 14.56
CA SER A 167 -6.61 6.73 14.83
C SER A 167 -6.99 5.73 15.92
N SER A 168 -7.55 6.20 17.03
CA SER A 168 -7.92 5.33 18.16
C SER A 168 -8.89 4.22 17.79
N ARG A 169 -9.67 4.40 16.74
CA ARG A 169 -10.69 3.47 16.27
C ARG A 169 -10.27 2.64 15.06
N LEU A 170 -9.68 3.27 14.06
CA LEU A 170 -9.35 2.62 12.78
C LEU A 170 -8.05 1.82 12.81
N ASP A 171 -7.09 2.16 13.68
CA ASP A 171 -5.85 1.37 13.84
C ASP A 171 -6.12 -0.09 14.21
N LYS A 172 -7.17 -0.32 15.03
CA LYS A 172 -7.60 -1.66 15.44
C LYS A 172 -8.30 -2.46 14.33
N CYS A 173 -8.76 -1.77 13.28
CA CYS A 173 -9.47 -2.37 12.15
C CYS A 173 -8.54 -2.76 10.98
N GLY A 174 -7.22 -2.65 11.16
CA GLY A 174 -6.27 -2.95 10.09
C GLY A 174 -6.28 -1.93 8.95
N VAL A 175 -6.70 -0.70 9.21
CA VAL A 175 -6.70 0.42 8.27
C VAL A 175 -5.42 1.24 8.47
N LYS A 176 -4.77 1.64 7.38
CA LYS A 176 -3.65 2.60 7.43
C LYS A 176 -4.19 4.02 7.28
N LEU A 177 -4.03 4.83 8.32
CA LEU A 177 -4.41 6.23 8.29
C LEU A 177 -3.26 7.11 7.77
N LEU A 178 -3.61 8.02 6.89
CA LEU A 178 -2.74 9.07 6.37
C LEU A 178 -3.37 10.41 6.74
N PHE A 179 -2.56 11.40 7.13
CA PHE A 179 -3.06 12.69 7.58
C PHE A 179 -2.42 13.85 6.84
N ALA A 180 -3.25 14.82 6.49
CA ALA A 180 -2.85 16.09 5.91
C ALA A 180 -3.58 17.23 6.64
N SER A 181 -2.90 18.33 6.90
CA SER A 181 -3.47 19.50 7.58
C SER A 181 -4.03 20.55 6.62
N ASP A 182 -3.80 20.38 5.33
CA ASP A 182 -4.29 21.29 4.29
C ASP A 182 -4.55 20.57 2.97
N ILE A 183 -5.27 21.23 2.08
CA ILE A 183 -5.64 20.67 0.77
C ILE A 183 -4.44 20.38 -0.12
N ALA A 184 -3.40 21.20 -0.09
CA ALA A 184 -2.23 21.02 -0.95
C ALA A 184 -1.43 19.78 -0.51
N GLN A 185 -1.25 19.58 0.80
CA GLN A 185 -0.67 18.37 1.35
C GLN A 185 -1.56 17.15 1.05
N GLY A 186 -2.87 17.26 1.29
CA GLY A 186 -3.85 16.21 1.03
C GLY A 186 -3.83 15.76 -0.43
N TYR A 187 -3.83 16.69 -1.39
CA TYR A 187 -3.73 16.34 -2.80
C TYR A 187 -2.41 15.62 -3.15
N ARG A 188 -1.27 16.12 -2.66
CA ARG A 188 0.03 15.45 -2.88
C ARG A 188 0.04 14.04 -2.30
N MET A 189 -0.53 13.86 -1.11
CA MET A 189 -0.64 12.54 -0.50
C MET A 189 -1.61 11.63 -1.26
N ALA A 190 -2.75 12.14 -1.71
CA ALA A 190 -3.70 11.39 -2.54
C ALA A 190 -3.06 10.89 -3.83
N TYR A 191 -2.24 11.73 -4.48
CA TYR A 191 -1.49 11.37 -5.69
C TYR A 191 -0.46 10.28 -5.43
N ARG A 192 0.32 10.41 -4.34
CA ARG A 192 1.43 9.51 -4.04
C ARG A 192 1.00 8.19 -3.41
N GLU A 193 0.04 8.24 -2.49
CA GLU A 193 -0.36 7.10 -1.67
C GLU A 193 -1.62 6.38 -2.22
N THR A 194 -2.31 6.94 -3.20
CA THR A 194 -3.53 6.39 -3.82
C THR A 194 -4.50 5.77 -2.81
N PRO A 195 -5.03 6.56 -1.83
CA PRO A 195 -5.84 6.02 -0.76
C PRO A 195 -7.15 5.41 -1.28
N SER A 196 -7.68 4.43 -0.54
CA SER A 196 -8.98 3.81 -0.82
C SER A 196 -10.15 4.78 -0.69
N VAL A 197 -9.99 5.80 0.17
CA VAL A 197 -10.96 6.87 0.40
C VAL A 197 -10.28 8.09 0.99
N ILE A 198 -10.79 9.27 0.68
CA ILE A 198 -10.39 10.54 1.30
C ILE A 198 -11.53 11.02 2.19
N ILE A 199 -11.22 11.40 3.43
CA ILE A 199 -12.11 12.11 4.35
C ILE A 199 -11.56 13.52 4.45
N SER A 200 -12.33 14.54 4.06
CA SER A 200 -11.88 15.93 4.09
C SER A 200 -12.78 16.78 4.96
N ASP A 201 -12.22 17.62 5.82
CA ASP A 201 -12.99 18.71 6.40
C ASP A 201 -13.50 19.62 5.28
N TYR A 202 -14.70 20.15 5.47
CA TYR A 202 -15.28 21.12 4.54
C TYR A 202 -14.57 22.48 4.58
N PHE A 203 -14.20 22.92 5.80
CA PHE A 203 -13.57 24.22 6.04
C PHE A 203 -12.06 24.04 6.28
N LEU A 204 -11.28 24.05 5.22
CA LEU A 204 -9.84 23.94 5.31
C LEU A 204 -9.14 25.26 4.93
N PRO A 205 -7.99 25.58 5.54
CA PRO A 205 -7.15 26.67 5.07
C PRO A 205 -6.71 26.49 3.62
N ASN A 206 -6.62 27.60 2.88
CA ASN A 206 -6.08 27.64 1.51
C ASN A 206 -6.91 26.91 0.44
N GLY A 207 -8.20 26.75 0.64
CA GLY A 207 -9.13 26.21 -0.34
C GLY A 207 -10.21 25.33 0.30
N GLY A 208 -11.27 25.05 -0.41
CA GLY A 208 -12.37 24.20 0.04
C GLY A 208 -12.41 22.88 -0.70
N VAL A 209 -13.31 22.00 -0.27
CA VAL A 209 -13.60 20.72 -0.93
C VAL A 209 -13.83 20.83 -2.44
N PRO A 210 -14.53 21.88 -2.97
CA PRO A 210 -14.70 22.03 -4.41
C PRO A 210 -13.37 22.13 -5.17
N TYR A 211 -12.39 22.84 -4.62
CA TYR A 211 -11.06 22.93 -5.22
C TYR A 211 -10.32 21.59 -5.17
N LEU A 212 -10.37 20.88 -4.03
CA LEU A 212 -9.80 19.55 -3.90
C LEU A 212 -10.41 18.59 -4.94
N LEU A 213 -11.73 18.54 -5.06
CA LEU A 213 -12.44 17.70 -6.03
C LEU A 213 -12.02 18.02 -7.46
N SER A 214 -11.95 19.28 -7.83
CA SER A 214 -11.50 19.70 -9.16
C SER A 214 -10.12 19.12 -9.48
N ARG A 215 -9.17 19.22 -8.53
CA ARG A 215 -7.82 18.71 -8.71
C ARG A 215 -7.79 17.17 -8.79
N LEU A 216 -8.52 16.50 -7.90
CA LEU A 216 -8.57 15.04 -7.89
C LEU A 216 -9.19 14.48 -9.17
N ARG A 217 -10.27 15.10 -9.69
CA ARG A 217 -11.03 14.58 -10.84
C ARG A 217 -10.36 14.84 -12.18
N THR A 218 -9.45 15.80 -12.25
CA THR A 218 -8.64 16.08 -13.46
C THR A 218 -7.35 15.26 -13.51
N THR A 219 -7.01 14.54 -12.45
CA THR A 219 -5.76 13.77 -12.37
C THR A 219 -6.06 12.26 -12.51
N PRO A 220 -5.54 11.56 -13.53
CA PRO A 220 -5.87 10.16 -13.82
C PRO A 220 -5.74 9.21 -12.62
N VAL A 221 -4.68 9.35 -11.82
CA VAL A 221 -4.38 8.50 -10.65
C VAL A 221 -5.40 8.69 -9.52
N THR A 222 -5.95 9.91 -9.35
CA THR A 222 -6.83 10.24 -8.22
C THR A 222 -8.31 10.38 -8.60
N GLN A 223 -8.64 10.40 -9.90
CA GLN A 223 -9.96 10.76 -10.40
C GLN A 223 -11.13 9.88 -9.91
N ASN A 224 -10.84 8.66 -9.49
CA ASN A 224 -11.85 7.70 -9.03
C ASN A 224 -11.84 7.49 -7.51
N ILE A 225 -10.94 8.15 -6.76
CA ILE A 225 -10.88 8.01 -5.30
C ILE A 225 -12.15 8.61 -4.70
N PRO A 226 -12.92 7.84 -3.92
CA PRO A 226 -14.12 8.34 -3.24
C PRO A 226 -13.74 9.39 -2.19
N VAL A 227 -14.57 10.45 -2.09
CA VAL A 227 -14.38 11.53 -1.13
C VAL A 227 -15.58 11.62 -0.21
N PHE A 228 -15.32 11.56 1.09
CA PHE A 228 -16.26 11.90 2.16
C PHE A 228 -15.93 13.29 2.68
N VAL A 229 -16.94 14.00 3.10
CA VAL A 229 -16.79 15.33 3.73
C VAL A 229 -17.22 15.25 5.17
N LEU A 230 -16.38 15.80 6.06
CA LEU A 230 -16.76 16.14 7.44
C LEU A 230 -17.03 17.63 7.54
N THR A 231 -18.09 18.02 8.25
CA THR A 231 -18.42 19.42 8.47
C THR A 231 -18.85 19.67 9.91
N GLY A 232 -18.32 20.70 10.53
CA GLY A 232 -18.76 21.17 11.87
C GLY A 232 -20.04 22.01 11.85
N ARG A 233 -20.59 22.28 10.66
CA ARG A 233 -21.80 23.11 10.49
C ARG A 233 -22.73 22.42 9.51
N ASN A 234 -24.03 22.59 9.73
CA ASN A 234 -25.02 22.13 8.78
C ASN A 234 -24.90 22.91 7.47
N LEU A 235 -24.69 22.19 6.37
CA LEU A 235 -24.62 22.78 5.02
C LEU A 235 -26.04 22.86 4.45
N ASP A 236 -26.37 23.95 3.80
CA ASP A 236 -27.63 24.09 3.07
C ASP A 236 -27.73 23.06 1.93
N GLU A 237 -28.96 22.75 1.52
CA GLU A 237 -29.25 21.74 0.50
C GLU A 237 -28.58 22.04 -0.84
N ILE A 238 -28.46 23.31 -1.23
CA ILE A 238 -27.84 23.73 -2.48
C ILE A 238 -26.37 23.41 -2.48
N THR A 239 -25.69 23.71 -1.38
CA THR A 239 -24.26 23.39 -1.18
C THR A 239 -24.04 21.88 -1.17
N GLN A 240 -24.85 21.10 -0.46
CA GLN A 240 -24.76 19.63 -0.44
C GLN A 240 -24.94 19.05 -1.85
N GLN A 241 -25.97 19.47 -2.58
CA GLN A 241 -26.22 19.02 -3.95
C GLN A 241 -25.07 19.42 -4.88
N SER A 242 -24.49 20.61 -4.71
CA SER A 242 -23.35 21.06 -5.50
C SER A 242 -22.12 20.18 -5.30
N LEU A 243 -21.83 19.79 -4.06
CA LEU A 243 -20.70 18.92 -3.72
C LEU A 243 -20.87 17.48 -4.27
N MET A 244 -22.10 16.98 -4.32
CA MET A 244 -22.41 15.63 -4.82
C MET A 244 -22.47 15.55 -6.34
N ARG A 245 -22.56 16.68 -7.04
CA ARG A 245 -22.58 16.69 -8.51
C ARG A 245 -21.28 16.17 -9.11
N GLU A 246 -21.40 15.62 -10.30
CA GLU A 246 -20.22 15.22 -11.07
C GLU A 246 -19.30 16.40 -11.38
N VAL A 247 -18.01 16.15 -11.26
CA VAL A 247 -16.93 17.08 -11.58
C VAL A 247 -16.09 16.44 -12.67
N CYS A 248 -16.01 17.08 -13.84
CA CYS A 248 -15.28 16.53 -15.00
C CYS A 248 -15.75 15.13 -15.43
N GLY A 249 -17.04 14.83 -15.35
CA GLY A 249 -17.60 13.51 -15.68
C GLY A 249 -17.27 12.40 -14.66
N LYS A 250 -16.81 12.76 -13.46
CA LYS A 250 -16.50 11.84 -12.36
C LYS A 250 -17.35 12.17 -11.14
N PRO A 251 -17.62 11.19 -10.25
CA PRO A 251 -18.42 11.40 -9.05
C PRO A 251 -17.89 12.54 -8.19
N GLY A 252 -18.78 13.38 -7.67
CA GLY A 252 -18.46 14.39 -6.66
C GLY A 252 -18.18 13.77 -5.29
N VAL A 253 -18.64 14.41 -4.22
CA VAL A 253 -18.60 13.87 -2.86
C VAL A 253 -19.57 12.69 -2.76
N VAL A 254 -19.11 11.58 -2.21
CA VAL A 254 -19.93 10.36 -2.05
C VAL A 254 -20.88 10.52 -0.85
N ARG A 255 -20.40 11.13 0.24
CA ARG A 255 -21.19 11.34 1.45
C ARG A 255 -20.67 12.51 2.28
N ILE A 256 -21.59 13.18 2.96
CA ILE A 256 -21.32 14.30 3.88
C ILE A 256 -21.75 13.86 5.27
N PHE A 257 -20.88 14.09 6.26
CA PHE A 257 -21.14 13.82 7.68
C PHE A 257 -20.93 15.10 8.50
N GLU A 258 -21.76 15.31 9.50
CA GLU A 258 -21.55 16.35 10.50
C GLU A 258 -20.51 15.94 11.53
N LYS A 259 -19.61 16.83 11.99
CA LYS A 259 -18.58 16.50 13.01
C LYS A 259 -19.16 16.11 14.38
N ALA A 260 -20.43 16.39 14.64
CA ALA A 260 -21.20 15.91 15.81
C ALA A 260 -21.95 14.62 15.53
N PHE A 261 -21.42 13.75 14.70
CA PHE A 261 -22.07 12.59 14.12
C PHE A 261 -22.09 11.34 15.01
N ASP A 262 -23.03 10.47 14.71
CA ASP A 262 -22.94 9.07 15.13
C ASP A 262 -21.77 8.42 14.36
N THR A 263 -20.71 8.13 15.10
CA THR A 263 -19.47 7.55 14.56
C THR A 263 -19.71 6.25 13.80
N ASP A 264 -20.73 5.50 14.19
CA ASP A 264 -21.07 4.22 13.59
C ASP A 264 -21.45 4.37 12.11
N GLU A 265 -22.05 5.49 11.73
CA GLU A 265 -22.44 5.76 10.34
C GLU A 265 -21.23 5.99 9.42
N LEU A 266 -20.23 6.76 9.87
CA LEU A 266 -18.97 6.95 9.15
C LEU A 266 -18.21 5.63 9.01
N PHE A 267 -18.10 4.88 10.11
CA PHE A 267 -17.38 3.60 10.10
C PHE A 267 -18.06 2.55 9.23
N ALA A 268 -19.39 2.47 9.23
CA ALA A 268 -20.14 1.62 8.32
C ALA A 268 -19.90 1.97 6.85
N ALA A 269 -19.86 3.27 6.53
CA ALA A 269 -19.55 3.74 5.18
C ALA A 269 -18.11 3.40 4.76
N LEU A 270 -17.14 3.58 5.66
CA LEU A 270 -15.74 3.20 5.43
C LEU A 270 -15.58 1.69 5.26
N GLN A 271 -16.23 0.89 6.10
CA GLN A 271 -16.23 -0.57 6.01
C GLN A 271 -16.71 -1.05 4.64
N LYS A 272 -17.80 -0.47 4.15
CA LYS A 272 -18.36 -0.80 2.83
C LYS A 272 -17.39 -0.51 1.68
N LEU A 273 -16.62 0.57 1.76
CA LEU A 273 -15.66 0.97 0.73
C LEU A 273 -14.32 0.23 0.84
N CYS A 274 -13.85 0.04 2.07
CA CYS A 274 -12.50 -0.45 2.33
C CYS A 274 -12.45 -1.96 2.62
N GLY A 275 -13.60 -2.61 2.90
CA GLY A 275 -13.69 -4.06 3.08
C GLY A 275 -13.05 -4.59 4.37
N PHE A 276 -12.87 -3.74 5.41
CA PHE A 276 -12.41 -4.18 6.73
C PHE A 276 -13.58 -4.57 7.63
N GLU A 277 -13.32 -5.33 8.69
CA GLU A 277 -14.33 -5.65 9.70
C GLU A 277 -14.27 -4.61 10.83
N TYR A 278 -15.38 -3.94 11.06
CA TYR A 278 -15.60 -3.04 12.18
C TYR A 278 -16.59 -3.69 13.16
N ASN A 279 -16.07 -4.22 14.26
CA ASN A 279 -16.92 -4.69 15.35
C ASN A 279 -17.20 -3.51 16.29
N ARG A 280 -18.48 -3.22 16.56
CA ARG A 280 -18.87 -2.28 17.61
C ARG A 280 -18.16 -2.67 18.91
N ILE A 281 -17.10 -1.97 19.26
CA ILE A 281 -16.52 -2.08 20.60
C ILE A 281 -17.48 -1.32 21.48
N ASN A 282 -18.16 -2.05 22.37
CA ASN A 282 -19.02 -1.46 23.40
C ASN A 282 -18.32 -0.26 24.04
N ALA A 283 -19.04 0.86 24.04
CA ALA A 283 -18.64 2.14 24.63
C ALA A 283 -18.35 2.01 26.12
#